data_51aed15901ca90b8838c126bd037d4c3
#
_entry.id   51aed15901ca90b8838c126bd037d4c3
#
_cell.length_a   1.000
_cell.length_b   1.000
_cell.length_c   1.000
_cell.angle_alpha   90.00
_cell.angle_beta   90.00
_cell.angle_gamma   90.00
#
_symmetry.space_group_name_H-M   'P 1'
#
loop_
_entity.id
_entity.type
_entity.pdbx_description
1 polymer ?
#
loop_
_entity_poly.entity_id
_entity_poly.type
_entity_poly.pdbx_seq_one_letter_code
_entity_poly.pdbx_strand_id
1 'polypeptide(L)'
;FTLNGGSRPIIVGYATSPAAEVFYSEGKLKSPNMGNLFLHGGSYLQVEGAAVLNQAKQPEMAAKLVQYLQSPAVQDSLMTSMWVYPAVKGTKAHPIATHASTPKDAKLLPAAQVNSKQKDWVTQWTRVVLK
;
A
#
# COMPACT_ATOMS: atom_id res chain seq x y z
N PHE A 1 -14.58 11.47 3.42
CA PHE A 1 -13.52 12.47 3.51
C PHE A 1 -13.79 13.61 2.52
N THR A 2 -13.21 13.67 1.33
CA THR A 2 -13.43 14.78 0.39
C THR A 2 -14.74 14.66 -0.37
N LEU A 3 -15.10 13.49 -0.85
CA LEU A 3 -16.32 13.26 -1.65
C LEU A 3 -17.62 13.50 -0.86
N ASN A 4 -17.59 13.34 0.45
CA ASN A 4 -18.77 13.47 1.30
C ASN A 4 -18.75 14.75 2.15
N GLY A 5 -17.94 15.76 1.78
CA GLY A 5 -17.88 17.03 2.48
C GLY A 5 -17.31 16.95 3.89
N GLY A 6 -16.42 16.01 4.15
CA GLY A 6 -15.79 15.87 5.46
C GLY A 6 -14.98 17.10 5.87
N SER A 7 -15.07 17.50 7.14
CA SER A 7 -14.39 18.67 7.69
C SER A 7 -12.94 18.43 8.12
N ARG A 8 -12.47 17.18 8.08
CA ARG A 8 -11.11 16.82 8.52
C ARG A 8 -10.15 16.83 7.33
N PRO A 9 -9.17 17.75 7.29
CA PRO A 9 -8.28 17.90 6.14
C PRO A 9 -7.15 16.86 6.09
N ILE A 10 -6.87 16.16 7.20
CA ILE A 10 -5.78 15.19 7.31
C ILE A 10 -6.36 13.82 7.67
N ILE A 11 -5.95 12.81 6.91
CA ILE A 11 -6.30 11.39 7.14
C ILE A 11 -5.04 10.52 7.07
N VAL A 12 -5.08 9.37 7.72
CA VAL A 12 -4.10 8.30 7.48
C VAL A 12 -4.47 7.60 6.18
N GLY A 13 -3.48 7.42 5.32
CA GLY A 13 -3.67 6.79 4.01
C GLY A 13 -2.38 6.24 3.44
N TYR A 14 -2.45 5.76 2.22
CA TYR A 14 -1.30 5.26 1.48
C TYR A 14 -0.68 6.34 0.60
N ALA A 15 0.61 6.21 0.33
CA ALA A 15 1.33 7.10 -0.59
C ALA A 15 0.76 7.09 -2.02
N THR A 16 0.03 6.05 -2.38
CA THR A 16 -0.65 5.86 -3.67
C THR A 16 -2.05 6.45 -3.71
N SER A 17 -2.62 6.91 -2.59
CA SER A 17 -3.99 7.44 -2.54
C SER A 17 -4.26 8.60 -3.51
N PRO A 18 -3.35 9.57 -3.74
CA PRO A 18 -3.56 10.60 -4.74
C PRO A 18 -3.68 10.06 -6.17
N ALA A 19 -2.90 9.03 -6.51
CA ALA A 19 -2.99 8.38 -7.81
C ALA A 19 -4.33 7.64 -7.99
N ALA A 20 -4.81 6.98 -6.93
CA ALA A 20 -6.11 6.32 -6.93
C ALA A 20 -7.26 7.32 -7.14
N GLU A 21 -7.20 8.50 -6.52
CA GLU A 21 -8.21 9.54 -6.71
C GLU A 21 -8.33 9.96 -8.19
N VAL A 22 -7.20 10.21 -8.85
CA VAL A 22 -7.20 10.57 -10.28
C VAL A 22 -7.71 9.43 -11.14
N PHE A 23 -7.26 8.19 -10.88
CA PHE A 23 -7.66 7.01 -11.65
C PHE A 23 -9.17 6.77 -11.59
N TYR A 24 -9.76 6.78 -10.40
CA TYR A 24 -11.20 6.56 -10.21
C TYR A 24 -12.06 7.76 -10.55
N SER A 25 -11.46 8.90 -10.89
CA SER A 25 -12.22 10.06 -11.36
C SER A 25 -12.74 9.91 -12.80
N GLU A 26 -12.36 8.82 -13.50
CA GLU A 26 -12.77 8.56 -14.90
C GLU A 26 -12.47 9.74 -15.84
N GLY A 27 -11.31 10.37 -15.65
CA GLY A 27 -10.86 11.50 -16.45
C GLY A 27 -11.39 12.87 -16.03
N LYS A 28 -12.19 12.95 -14.97
CA LYS A 28 -12.69 14.23 -14.42
C LYS A 28 -11.58 15.05 -13.75
N LEU A 29 -10.58 14.37 -13.17
CA LEU A 29 -9.43 15.00 -12.53
C LEU A 29 -8.18 14.84 -13.38
N LYS A 30 -7.50 15.94 -13.65
CA LYS A 30 -6.15 15.97 -14.27
C LYS A 30 -5.04 15.84 -13.23
N SER A 31 -5.32 16.21 -12.00
CA SER A 31 -4.44 16.11 -10.83
C SER A 31 -5.26 15.79 -9.60
N PRO A 32 -4.67 15.17 -8.56
CA PRO A 32 -5.39 14.87 -7.34
C PRO A 32 -5.75 16.12 -6.55
N ASN A 33 -6.88 16.09 -5.85
CA ASN A 33 -7.26 17.13 -4.87
C ASN A 33 -6.55 16.95 -3.53
N MET A 34 -6.01 15.75 -3.28
CA MET A 34 -5.24 15.43 -2.08
C MET A 34 -3.75 15.32 -2.39
N GLY A 35 -2.92 15.53 -1.39
CA GLY A 35 -1.48 15.32 -1.46
C GLY A 35 -0.98 14.44 -0.31
N ASN A 36 0.25 13.97 -0.43
CA ASN A 36 0.92 13.22 0.62
C ASN A 36 1.65 14.16 1.58
N LEU A 37 1.43 13.99 2.87
CA LEU A 37 2.18 14.63 3.93
C LEU A 37 3.11 13.60 4.59
N PHE A 38 4.38 13.61 4.23
CA PHE A 38 5.39 12.73 4.82
C PHE A 38 6.08 13.44 5.99
N LEU A 39 5.67 13.10 7.21
CA LEU A 39 6.35 13.58 8.41
C LEU A 39 7.63 12.78 8.61
N HIS A 40 8.70 13.43 9.05
CA HIS A 40 9.99 12.78 9.30
C HIS A 40 9.82 11.59 10.27
N GLY A 41 10.21 10.40 9.84
CA GLY A 41 10.07 9.15 10.60
C GLY A 41 8.62 8.66 10.77
N GLY A 42 7.63 9.32 10.15
CA GLY A 42 6.21 8.97 10.26
C GLY A 42 5.69 8.04 9.16
N SER A 43 6.52 7.69 8.20
CA SER A 43 6.11 6.81 7.10
C SER A 43 6.51 5.36 7.38
N TYR A 44 5.55 4.46 7.34
CA TYR A 44 5.75 3.02 7.50
C TYR A 44 5.81 2.34 6.13
N LEU A 45 6.82 1.48 5.92
CA LEU A 45 6.91 0.63 4.74
C LEU A 45 6.13 -0.66 5.00
N GLN A 46 5.01 -0.81 4.32
CA GLN A 46 4.26 -2.07 4.27
C GLN A 46 4.79 -2.91 3.11
N VAL A 47 5.08 -4.19 3.37
CA VAL A 47 5.48 -5.16 2.36
C VAL A 47 4.43 -6.26 2.33
N GLU A 48 3.88 -6.50 1.15
CA GLU A 48 2.94 -7.59 0.90
C GLU A 48 3.68 -8.80 0.36
N GLY A 49 3.28 -9.98 0.78
CA GLY A 49 3.95 -11.22 0.38
C GLY A 49 2.97 -12.36 0.16
N ALA A 50 3.42 -13.35 -0.63
CA ALA A 50 2.72 -14.60 -0.82
C ALA A 50 3.65 -15.77 -0.50
N ALA A 51 3.13 -16.82 0.13
CA ALA A 51 3.90 -18.00 0.51
C ALA A 51 3.13 -19.29 0.26
N VAL A 52 3.86 -20.36 0.06
CA VAL A 52 3.29 -21.72 0.01
C VAL A 52 3.19 -22.25 1.43
N LEU A 53 2.00 -22.69 1.83
CA LEU A 53 1.79 -23.28 3.16
C LEU A 53 2.41 -24.68 3.24
N ASN A 54 2.96 -25.04 4.40
CA ASN A 54 3.59 -26.36 4.65
C ASN A 54 2.67 -27.55 4.35
N GLN A 55 1.36 -27.38 4.56
CA GLN A 55 0.35 -28.41 4.33
C GLN A 55 -0.48 -28.18 3.07
N ALA A 56 0.05 -27.45 2.10
CA ALA A 56 -0.64 -27.24 0.84
C ALA A 56 -0.90 -28.59 0.15
N LYS A 57 -2.13 -28.84 -0.27
CA LYS A 57 -2.48 -30.07 -0.99
C LYS A 57 -1.82 -30.17 -2.37
N GLN A 58 -1.47 -29.04 -2.95
CA GLN A 58 -0.82 -28.93 -4.27
C GLN A 58 0.36 -27.94 -4.20
N PRO A 59 1.45 -28.31 -3.51
CA PRO A 59 2.55 -27.35 -3.26
C PRO A 59 3.25 -26.87 -4.53
N GLU A 60 3.37 -27.72 -5.56
CA GLU A 60 3.97 -27.34 -6.83
C GLU A 60 3.12 -26.31 -7.59
N MET A 61 1.80 -26.47 -7.58
CA MET A 61 0.90 -25.49 -8.19
C MET A 61 0.90 -24.18 -7.42
N ALA A 62 0.95 -24.24 -6.10
CA ALA A 62 1.08 -23.05 -5.25
C ALA A 62 2.40 -22.31 -5.52
N ALA A 63 3.51 -23.04 -5.69
CA ALA A 63 4.79 -22.44 -6.06
C ALA A 63 4.75 -21.78 -7.44
N LYS A 64 4.09 -22.39 -8.43
CA LYS A 64 3.86 -21.80 -9.77
C LYS A 64 3.05 -20.51 -9.66
N LEU A 65 2.02 -20.46 -8.80
CA LEU A 65 1.26 -19.24 -8.54
C LEU A 65 2.16 -18.14 -7.97
N VAL A 66 2.98 -18.44 -6.96
CA VAL A 66 3.91 -17.46 -6.39
C VAL A 66 4.89 -16.94 -7.45
N GLN A 67 5.40 -17.80 -8.33
CA GLN A 67 6.24 -17.40 -9.47
C GLN A 67 5.46 -16.51 -10.46
N TYR A 68 4.21 -16.84 -10.75
CA TYR A 68 3.36 -16.05 -11.63
C TYR A 68 3.12 -14.63 -11.08
N LEU A 69 2.94 -14.48 -9.75
CA LEU A 69 2.82 -13.18 -9.13
C LEU A 69 4.04 -12.27 -9.35
N GLN A 70 5.20 -12.84 -9.64
CA GLN A 70 6.41 -12.08 -9.97
C GLN A 70 6.54 -11.78 -11.48
N SER A 71 5.61 -12.26 -12.29
CA SER A 71 5.65 -12.01 -13.74
C SER A 71 5.37 -10.53 -14.08
N PRO A 72 5.89 -10.03 -15.22
CA PRO A 72 5.59 -8.68 -15.68
C PRO A 72 4.09 -8.40 -15.77
N ALA A 73 3.30 -9.37 -16.24
CA ALA A 73 1.85 -9.23 -16.39
C ALA A 73 1.15 -8.87 -15.06
N VAL A 74 1.57 -9.51 -13.96
CA VAL A 74 1.02 -9.19 -12.63
C VAL A 74 1.64 -7.92 -12.08
N GLN A 75 2.96 -7.79 -12.13
CA GLN A 75 3.66 -6.65 -11.53
C GLN A 75 3.27 -5.32 -12.17
N ASP A 76 3.05 -5.26 -13.47
CA ASP A 76 2.58 -4.07 -14.18
C ASP A 76 1.16 -3.67 -13.77
N SER A 77 0.31 -4.62 -13.34
CA SER A 77 -1.07 -4.37 -12.93
C SER A 77 -1.21 -3.89 -11.47
N LEU A 78 -0.22 -4.12 -10.60
CA LEU A 78 -0.34 -3.90 -9.16
C LEU A 78 -0.70 -2.46 -8.78
N MET A 79 -0.18 -1.48 -9.51
CA MET A 79 -0.44 -0.08 -9.22
C MET A 79 -1.91 0.31 -9.41
N THR A 80 -2.65 -0.35 -10.28
CA THR A 80 -4.07 -0.04 -10.56
C THR A 80 -5.05 -1.06 -9.98
N SER A 81 -4.58 -2.27 -9.64
CA SER A 81 -5.42 -3.31 -9.07
C SER A 81 -5.37 -3.36 -7.54
N MET A 82 -4.22 -3.06 -6.95
CA MET A 82 -3.99 -3.15 -5.51
C MET A 82 -3.44 -1.86 -4.88
N TRP A 83 -3.07 -0.87 -5.68
CA TRP A 83 -2.49 0.40 -5.23
C TRP A 83 -1.18 0.23 -4.44
N VAL A 84 -0.41 -0.80 -4.81
CA VAL A 84 0.93 -1.05 -4.27
C VAL A 84 1.98 -0.92 -5.35
N TYR A 85 3.19 -0.56 -4.96
CA TYR A 85 4.31 -0.49 -5.89
C TYR A 85 4.78 -1.92 -6.25
N PRO A 86 5.20 -2.15 -7.52
CA PRO A 86 5.79 -3.42 -7.90
C PRO A 86 7.01 -3.76 -7.06
N ALA A 87 7.15 -5.04 -6.69
CA ALA A 87 8.30 -5.55 -5.94
C ALA A 87 9.45 -6.00 -6.87
N VAL A 88 9.15 -6.32 -8.13
CA VAL A 88 10.15 -6.79 -9.10
C VAL A 88 10.86 -5.60 -9.75
N LYS A 89 12.19 -5.57 -9.63
CA LYS A 89 13.01 -4.52 -10.22
C LYS A 89 12.89 -4.52 -11.74
N GLY A 90 12.78 -3.33 -12.32
CA GLY A 90 12.65 -3.14 -13.77
C GLY A 90 11.21 -3.23 -14.28
N THR A 91 10.22 -3.42 -13.42
CA THR A 91 8.80 -3.33 -13.79
C THR A 91 8.49 -1.93 -14.33
N LYS A 92 7.73 -1.88 -15.40
CA LYS A 92 7.32 -0.62 -16.02
C LYS A 92 6.31 0.09 -15.12
N ALA A 93 6.62 1.32 -14.72
CA ALA A 93 5.69 2.11 -13.93
C ALA A 93 4.44 2.46 -14.76
N HIS A 94 3.25 2.25 -14.18
CA HIS A 94 2.00 2.72 -14.77
C HIS A 94 2.00 4.26 -14.80
N PRO A 95 1.51 4.92 -15.88
CA PRO A 95 1.51 6.40 -15.98
C PRO A 95 0.85 7.10 -14.78
N ILE A 96 -0.17 6.48 -14.17
CA ILE A 96 -0.85 7.02 -12.99
C ILE A 96 0.08 7.21 -11.79
N ALA A 97 1.20 6.49 -11.74
CA ALA A 97 2.19 6.60 -10.68
C ALA A 97 2.82 7.99 -10.55
N THR A 98 2.69 8.84 -11.58
CA THR A 98 3.12 10.24 -11.52
C THR A 98 2.38 11.05 -10.46
N HIS A 99 1.21 10.61 -10.05
CA HIS A 99 0.41 11.21 -8.99
C HIS A 99 0.66 10.59 -7.60
N ALA A 100 1.49 9.56 -7.52
CA ALA A 100 1.91 8.94 -6.27
C ALA A 100 3.31 9.42 -5.88
N SER A 101 3.58 9.48 -4.58
CA SER A 101 4.89 9.88 -4.05
C SER A 101 5.46 8.77 -3.18
N THR A 102 6.77 8.65 -3.17
CA THR A 102 7.46 7.69 -2.30
C THR A 102 8.21 8.45 -1.20
N PRO A 103 7.92 8.19 0.08
CA PRO A 103 8.69 8.81 1.17
C PRO A 103 10.13 8.31 1.16
N LYS A 104 11.09 9.23 1.38
CA LYS A 104 12.53 8.91 1.35
C LYS A 104 12.98 8.14 2.59
N ASP A 105 12.24 8.23 3.69
CA ASP A 105 12.57 7.71 5.01
C ASP A 105 11.56 6.69 5.55
N ALA A 106 10.79 6.05 4.66
CA ALA A 106 9.89 4.98 5.05
C ALA A 106 10.64 3.85 5.76
N LYS A 107 10.12 3.41 6.91
CA LYS A 107 10.77 2.41 7.77
C LYS A 107 9.97 1.13 7.83
N LEU A 108 10.70 0.03 7.71
CA LEU A 108 10.22 -1.30 8.09
C LEU A 108 10.59 -1.53 9.56
N LEU A 109 9.61 -1.80 10.40
CA LEU A 109 9.89 -2.11 11.81
C LEU A 109 10.41 -3.55 11.93
N PRO A 110 11.38 -3.79 12.85
CA PRO A 110 11.85 -5.14 13.12
C PRO A 110 10.69 -6.05 13.58
N ALA A 111 10.62 -7.27 13.04
CA ALA A 111 9.55 -8.23 13.37
C ALA A 111 9.46 -8.52 14.87
N ALA A 112 10.59 -8.61 15.57
CA ALA A 112 10.61 -8.79 17.02
C ALA A 112 9.91 -7.64 17.78
N GLN A 113 10.09 -6.39 17.31
CA GLN A 113 9.42 -5.24 17.91
C GLN A 113 7.91 -5.27 17.62
N VAL A 114 7.52 -5.61 16.40
CA VAL A 114 6.10 -5.76 16.04
C VAL A 114 5.46 -6.84 16.91
N ASN A 115 6.04 -8.02 16.97
CA ASN A 115 5.51 -9.15 17.75
C ASN A 115 5.36 -8.82 19.24
N SER A 116 6.30 -8.06 19.83
CA SER A 116 6.24 -7.72 21.24
C SER A 116 5.26 -6.60 21.59
N LYS A 117 4.98 -5.70 20.65
CA LYS A 117 4.22 -4.46 20.91
C LYS A 117 2.87 -4.37 20.18
N GLN A 118 2.59 -5.23 19.22
CA GLN A 118 1.38 -5.15 18.39
C GLN A 118 0.10 -5.07 19.22
N LYS A 119 -0.04 -5.90 20.24
CA LYS A 119 -1.23 -5.92 21.09
C LYS A 119 -1.44 -4.59 21.81
N ASP A 120 -0.38 -4.02 22.35
CA ASP A 120 -0.45 -2.74 23.06
C ASP A 120 -0.76 -1.59 22.08
N TRP A 121 -0.13 -1.61 20.90
CA TRP A 121 -0.42 -0.60 19.87
C TRP A 121 -1.87 -0.66 19.39
N VAL A 122 -2.41 -1.85 19.14
CA VAL A 122 -3.82 -2.02 18.75
C VAL A 122 -4.74 -1.53 19.86
N THR A 123 -4.45 -1.84 21.13
CA THR A 123 -5.23 -1.35 22.27
C THR A 123 -5.21 0.17 22.36
N GLN A 124 -4.03 0.79 22.24
CA GLN A 124 -3.90 2.26 22.26
C GLN A 124 -4.64 2.90 21.08
N TRP A 125 -4.47 2.35 19.88
CA TRP A 125 -5.15 2.84 18.67
C TRP A 125 -6.68 2.79 18.84
N THR A 126 -7.21 1.65 19.28
CA THR A 126 -8.65 1.47 19.52
C THR A 126 -9.17 2.53 20.50
N ARG A 127 -8.45 2.78 21.59
CA ARG A 127 -8.83 3.77 22.60
C ARG A 127 -8.84 5.20 22.05
N VAL A 128 -7.99 5.52 21.10
CA VAL A 128 -7.85 6.88 20.55
C VAL A 128 -8.80 7.10 19.36
N VAL A 129 -8.94 6.12 18.48
CA VAL A 129 -9.59 6.29 17.19
C VAL A 129 -11.06 5.87 17.21
N LEU A 130 -11.41 4.82 17.96
CA LEU A 130 -12.76 4.27 18.03
C LEU A 130 -13.54 4.79 19.27
N LYS A 131 -13.45 6.07 19.55
CA LYS A 131 -14.25 6.73 20.59
C LYS A 131 -15.66 7.02 20.10
#